data_431dae2847a61f0235ad0509c73da513
#
_entry.id   431dae2847a61f0235ad0509c73da513
#
_cell.length_a   1.000
_cell.length_b   1.000
_cell.length_c   1.000
_cell.angle_alpha   90.00
_cell.angle_beta   90.00
_cell.angle_gamma   90.00
#
_symmetry.space_group_name_H-M   'P 1'
#
loop_
_entity.id
_entity.type
_entity.pdbx_description
1 polymer ?
#
loop_
_entity_poly.entity_id
_entity_poly.type
_entity_poly.pdbx_seq_one_letter_code
_entity_poly.pdbx_strand_id
1 'polypeptide(L)'
;TKDKVQTLNAFDWKRTISDTYFDLDVSFRQPNTFSGFLQHAKLLNVGVSHYHANTVHYNRSVESSGYADDSILMTFPIKGDVRFTQKGRQLTSTPGHFFIELSSLPYEFYHLYEASLYVIKILLALLMPQMGAIERQFARSLTIDEGAGRLLVFQISQILALIHNNQL
;
A
#
# COMPACT_ATOMS: atom_id res chain seq x y z
N THR A 1 19.27 -16.23 15.11
CA THR A 1 19.17 -16.57 13.66
C THR A 1 18.47 -15.39 13.00
N LYS A 2 19.20 -14.63 12.18
CA LYS A 2 18.60 -13.57 11.36
C LYS A 2 17.63 -14.28 10.40
N ASP A 3 16.32 -14.11 10.61
CA ASP A 3 15.33 -14.55 9.65
C ASP A 3 15.66 -13.86 8.33
N LYS A 4 16.06 -14.66 7.36
CA LYS A 4 16.31 -14.19 6.00
C LYS A 4 14.97 -13.67 5.49
N VAL A 5 14.85 -12.37 5.34
CA VAL A 5 13.77 -11.74 4.59
C VAL A 5 13.64 -12.46 3.25
N GLN A 6 12.55 -13.19 3.07
CA GLN A 6 12.33 -13.95 1.84
C GLN A 6 12.00 -12.99 0.71
N THR A 7 12.89 -12.92 -0.26
CA THR A 7 12.68 -12.17 -1.49
C THR A 7 11.78 -12.97 -2.43
N LEU A 8 10.72 -12.35 -2.93
CA LEU A 8 9.74 -12.95 -3.82
C LEU A 8 10.08 -12.64 -5.28
N ASN A 9 9.93 -13.64 -6.16
CA ASN A 9 9.94 -13.46 -7.61
C ASN A 9 8.59 -12.91 -8.11
N ALA A 10 8.48 -12.62 -9.41
CA ALA A 10 7.28 -12.03 -10.01
C ALA A 10 6.01 -12.88 -9.82
N PHE A 11 6.11 -14.21 -9.93
CA PHE A 11 4.97 -15.10 -9.76
C PHE A 11 4.46 -15.13 -8.32
N ASP A 12 5.36 -15.34 -7.37
CA ASP A 12 5.02 -15.35 -5.94
C ASP A 12 4.55 -13.97 -5.46
N TRP A 13 5.12 -12.90 -6.03
CA TRP A 13 4.71 -11.53 -5.74
C TRP A 13 3.25 -11.28 -6.10
N LYS A 14 2.84 -11.65 -7.31
CA LYS A 14 1.45 -11.46 -7.77
C LYS A 14 0.46 -12.13 -6.81
N ARG A 15 0.74 -13.38 -6.42
CA ARG A 15 -0.09 -14.13 -5.47
C ARG A 15 -0.12 -13.45 -4.10
N THR A 16 1.05 -13.10 -3.56
CA THR A 16 1.18 -12.48 -2.23
C THR A 16 0.46 -11.14 -2.15
N ILE A 17 0.52 -10.32 -3.20
CA ILE A 17 -0.19 -9.04 -3.27
C ILE A 17 -1.71 -9.27 -3.28
N SER A 18 -2.20 -10.21 -4.10
CA SER A 18 -3.64 -10.51 -4.14
C SER A 18 -4.15 -11.05 -2.80
N ASP A 19 -3.40 -11.94 -2.14
CA ASP A 19 -3.76 -12.49 -0.83
C ASP A 19 -3.74 -11.44 0.29
N THR A 20 -2.84 -10.45 0.19
CA THR A 20 -2.67 -9.41 1.22
C THR A 20 -3.68 -8.27 1.07
N TYR A 21 -3.92 -7.84 -0.13
CA TYR A 21 -4.76 -6.67 -0.40
C TYR A 21 -6.10 -7.08 -1.03
N PHE A 22 -6.09 -7.41 -2.29
CA PHE A 22 -7.21 -7.84 -3.14
C PHE A 22 -6.70 -8.14 -4.55
N ASP A 23 -7.55 -8.69 -5.41
CA ASP A 23 -7.18 -9.00 -6.78
C ASP A 23 -6.78 -7.74 -7.56
N LEU A 24 -5.57 -7.78 -8.10
CA LEU A 24 -4.96 -6.75 -8.93
C LEU A 24 -4.33 -7.36 -10.16
N ASP A 25 -4.45 -6.66 -11.28
CA ASP A 25 -3.61 -6.94 -12.44
C ASP A 25 -2.21 -6.41 -12.16
N VAL A 26 -1.25 -7.33 -12.05
CA VAL A 26 0.15 -6.99 -11.77
C VAL A 26 0.98 -7.25 -13.01
N SER A 27 1.69 -6.24 -13.47
CA SER A 27 2.61 -6.33 -14.59
C SER A 27 4.01 -5.87 -14.21
N PHE A 28 5.01 -6.50 -14.82
CA PHE A 28 6.42 -6.28 -14.53
C PHE A 28 7.15 -5.87 -15.81
N ARG A 29 7.97 -4.85 -15.71
CA ARG A 29 8.83 -4.46 -16.84
C ARG A 29 9.86 -5.54 -17.17
N GLN A 30 10.39 -6.21 -16.16
CA GLN A 30 11.39 -7.27 -16.26
C GLN A 30 11.05 -8.39 -15.28
N PRO A 31 10.13 -9.31 -15.63
CA PRO A 31 9.66 -10.33 -14.70
C PRO A 31 10.75 -11.29 -14.23
N ASN A 32 11.74 -11.57 -15.08
CA ASN A 32 12.83 -12.51 -14.76
C ASN A 32 13.85 -11.97 -13.73
N THR A 33 13.93 -10.64 -13.61
CA THR A 33 14.81 -9.96 -12.64
C THR A 33 14.02 -9.26 -11.54
N PHE A 34 12.71 -9.48 -11.49
CA PHE A 34 11.88 -8.90 -10.45
C PHE A 34 12.27 -9.47 -9.09
N SER A 35 12.32 -8.58 -8.12
CA SER A 35 12.57 -8.87 -6.72
C SER A 35 11.71 -7.98 -5.85
N GLY A 36 10.97 -8.57 -4.92
CA GLY A 36 10.15 -7.86 -3.98
C GLY A 36 10.16 -8.51 -2.60
N PHE A 37 9.82 -7.74 -1.61
CA PHE A 37 9.67 -8.14 -0.22
C PHE A 37 8.39 -7.54 0.34
N LEU A 38 7.61 -8.33 1.03
CA LEU A 38 6.40 -7.91 1.74
C LEU A 38 6.37 -8.49 3.14
N GLN A 39 6.31 -7.62 4.12
CA GLN A 39 5.99 -7.96 5.50
C GLN A 39 4.58 -7.43 5.79
N HIS A 40 3.73 -8.25 6.37
CA HIS A 40 2.35 -7.89 6.64
C HIS A 40 1.91 -8.39 8.02
N ALA A 41 1.13 -7.57 8.70
CA ALA A 41 0.40 -7.96 9.90
C ALA A 41 -1.03 -7.45 9.87
N LYS A 42 -1.93 -8.24 10.43
CA LYS A 42 -3.32 -7.87 10.61
C LYS A 42 -3.62 -7.73 12.10
N LEU A 43 -4.04 -6.54 12.50
CA LEU A 43 -4.48 -6.21 13.85
C LEU A 43 -5.98 -5.92 13.80
N LEU A 44 -6.81 -6.89 14.17
CA LEU A 44 -8.27 -6.80 14.05
C LEU A 44 -8.68 -6.50 12.59
N ASN A 45 -9.18 -5.29 12.35
CA ASN A 45 -9.68 -4.82 11.06
C ASN A 45 -8.71 -3.87 10.33
N VAL A 46 -7.48 -3.77 10.82
CA VAL A 46 -6.42 -2.95 10.24
C VAL A 46 -5.28 -3.85 9.78
N GLY A 47 -4.93 -3.76 8.51
CA GLY A 47 -3.72 -4.36 7.97
C GLY A 47 -2.59 -3.34 7.91
N VAL A 48 -1.39 -3.74 8.28
CA VAL A 48 -0.18 -2.91 8.16
C VAL A 48 0.86 -3.69 7.37
N SER A 49 1.46 -3.07 6.36
CA SER A 49 2.45 -3.71 5.50
C SER A 49 3.69 -2.85 5.32
N HIS A 50 4.83 -3.50 5.26
CA HIS A 50 6.05 -2.96 4.67
C HIS A 50 6.31 -3.66 3.34
N TYR A 51 6.29 -2.90 2.30
CA TYR A 51 6.45 -3.32 0.93
C TYR A 51 7.77 -2.77 0.40
N HIS A 52 8.54 -3.59 -0.31
CA HIS A 52 9.74 -3.18 -1.04
C HIS A 52 9.81 -3.98 -2.34
N ALA A 53 9.94 -3.30 -3.47
CA ALA A 53 10.06 -3.95 -4.76
C ALA A 53 10.78 -3.08 -5.78
N ASN A 54 11.37 -3.73 -6.79
CA ASN A 54 11.80 -3.03 -7.99
C ASN A 54 10.57 -2.76 -8.90
N THR A 55 10.77 -2.26 -10.11
CA THR A 55 9.70 -1.76 -10.99
C THR A 55 8.53 -2.72 -11.13
N VAL A 56 7.34 -2.24 -10.77
CA VAL A 56 6.08 -2.96 -10.91
C VAL A 56 4.94 -1.98 -11.15
N HIS A 57 3.92 -2.47 -11.84
CA HIS A 57 2.71 -1.75 -12.18
C HIS A 57 1.49 -2.55 -11.75
N TYR A 58 0.58 -1.92 -11.04
CA TYR A 58 -0.68 -2.47 -10.59
C TYR A 58 -1.83 -1.74 -11.26
N ASN A 59 -2.80 -2.50 -11.72
CA ASN A 59 -4.03 -1.97 -12.27
C ASN A 59 -5.22 -2.65 -11.60
N ARG A 60 -6.14 -1.87 -11.08
CA ARG A 60 -7.44 -2.35 -10.60
C ARG A 60 -8.51 -1.89 -11.58
N SER A 61 -9.05 -2.84 -12.33
CA SER A 61 -10.12 -2.59 -13.28
C SER A 61 -11.50 -2.56 -12.59
N VAL A 62 -12.51 -2.07 -13.29
CA VAL A 62 -13.91 -2.11 -12.81
C VAL A 62 -14.39 -3.55 -12.61
N GLU A 63 -13.92 -4.49 -13.44
CA GLU A 63 -14.27 -5.91 -13.37
C GLU A 63 -13.71 -6.60 -12.14
N SER A 64 -12.54 -6.20 -11.69
CA SER A 64 -11.90 -6.70 -10.46
C SER A 64 -12.34 -5.97 -9.18
N SER A 65 -13.09 -4.87 -9.29
CA SER A 65 -13.62 -4.11 -8.16
C SER A 65 -14.92 -4.72 -7.60
N GLY A 66 -14.85 -5.95 -7.11
CA GLY A 66 -15.99 -6.59 -6.42
C GLY A 66 -16.21 -6.02 -5.02
N TYR A 67 -17.45 -6.07 -4.55
CA TYR A 67 -17.91 -5.49 -3.27
C TYR A 67 -17.33 -6.14 -1.99
N ALA A 68 -16.50 -7.18 -2.10
CA ALA A 68 -16.19 -8.04 -0.97
C ALA A 68 -15.28 -7.40 0.11
N ASP A 69 -14.52 -6.35 -0.22
CA ASP A 69 -13.52 -5.78 0.70
C ASP A 69 -13.39 -4.25 0.51
N ASP A 70 -14.48 -3.53 0.66
CA ASP A 70 -14.42 -2.06 0.66
C ASP A 70 -13.48 -1.59 1.76
N SER A 71 -12.31 -1.17 1.35
CA SER A 71 -11.23 -0.73 2.23
C SER A 71 -10.65 0.58 1.74
N ILE A 72 -10.12 1.33 2.67
CA ILE A 72 -9.24 2.46 2.39
C ILE A 72 -7.81 1.97 2.59
N LEU A 73 -6.93 2.29 1.64
CA LEU A 73 -5.51 2.13 1.80
C LEU A 73 -4.85 3.50 1.93
N MET A 74 -3.93 3.60 2.87
CA MET A 74 -3.06 4.77 3.05
C MET A 74 -1.64 4.34 2.72
N THR A 75 -1.07 4.90 1.67
CA THR A 75 0.25 4.54 1.17
C THR A 75 1.27 5.63 1.45
N PHE A 76 2.35 5.26 2.12
CA PHE A 76 3.45 6.12 2.57
C PHE A 76 4.76 5.71 1.89
N PRO A 77 5.20 6.38 0.82
CA PRO A 77 6.53 6.17 0.28
C PRO A 77 7.62 6.49 1.31
N ILE A 78 8.54 5.54 1.52
CA ILE A 78 9.72 5.70 2.39
C ILE A 78 10.96 5.91 1.53
N LYS A 79 11.01 5.23 0.39
CA LYS A 79 12.07 5.33 -0.61
C LYS A 79 11.46 5.22 -2.00
N GLY A 80 11.90 6.07 -2.91
CA GLY A 80 11.39 6.11 -4.29
C GLY A 80 10.04 6.81 -4.42
N ASP A 81 9.71 7.16 -5.64
CA ASP A 81 8.48 7.88 -5.98
C ASP A 81 7.43 6.91 -6.52
N VAL A 82 6.19 7.16 -6.15
CA VAL A 82 5.03 6.39 -6.59
C VAL A 82 4.12 7.29 -7.40
N ARG A 83 3.62 6.78 -8.53
CA ARG A 83 2.56 7.40 -9.30
C ARG A 83 1.25 6.67 -9.09
N PHE A 84 0.21 7.44 -8.88
CA PHE A 84 -1.12 6.94 -8.58
C PHE A 84 -2.19 7.72 -9.31
N THR A 85 -3.18 7.01 -9.86
CA THR A 85 -4.32 7.59 -10.56
C THR A 85 -5.62 6.95 -10.08
N GLN A 86 -6.55 7.75 -9.62
CA GLN A 86 -7.90 7.31 -9.23
C GLN A 86 -8.89 8.48 -9.36
N LYS A 87 -10.13 8.21 -9.75
CA LYS A 87 -11.19 9.22 -9.89
C LYS A 87 -10.80 10.38 -10.83
N GLY A 88 -10.06 10.10 -11.89
CA GLY A 88 -9.57 11.14 -12.82
C GLY A 88 -8.48 12.06 -12.25
N ARG A 89 -7.99 11.79 -11.06
CA ARG A 89 -6.86 12.50 -10.45
C ARG A 89 -5.58 11.69 -10.56
N GLN A 90 -4.52 12.36 -10.93
CA GLN A 90 -3.17 11.78 -10.99
C GLN A 90 -2.28 12.51 -9.98
N LEU A 91 -1.48 11.75 -9.25
CA LEU A 91 -0.49 12.28 -8.33
C LEU A 91 0.85 11.55 -8.44
N THR A 92 1.90 12.21 -8.01
CA THR A 92 3.19 11.59 -7.65
C THR A 92 3.38 11.81 -6.16
N SER A 93 3.56 10.71 -5.42
CA SER A 93 3.88 10.76 -3.99
C SER A 93 5.32 10.39 -3.77
N THR A 94 6.03 11.21 -3.00
CA THR A 94 7.45 11.06 -2.66
C THR A 94 7.61 10.80 -1.17
N PRO A 95 8.78 10.37 -0.69
CA PRO A 95 9.05 10.32 0.75
C PRO A 95 8.72 11.65 1.44
N GLY A 96 8.07 11.59 2.61
CA GLY A 96 7.54 12.76 3.30
C GLY A 96 6.07 13.07 2.99
N HIS A 97 5.47 12.30 2.09
CA HIS A 97 4.05 12.40 1.72
C HIS A 97 3.35 11.05 1.82
N PHE A 98 2.03 11.08 1.79
CA PHE A 98 1.19 9.89 1.66
C PHE A 98 -0.04 10.22 0.82
N PHE A 99 -0.76 9.21 0.38
CA PHE A 99 -2.04 9.36 -0.29
C PHE A 99 -3.02 8.29 0.18
N ILE A 100 -4.30 8.56 -0.07
CA ILE A 100 -5.42 7.69 0.31
C ILE A 100 -6.07 7.18 -0.98
N GLU A 101 -6.30 5.89 -1.04
CA GLU A 101 -6.99 5.20 -2.13
C GLU A 101 -8.20 4.43 -1.62
N LEU A 102 -9.22 4.29 -2.47
CA LEU A 102 -10.41 3.50 -2.21
C LEU A 102 -10.36 2.21 -3.02
N SER A 103 -10.35 1.06 -2.35
CA SER A 103 -10.19 -0.25 -2.99
C SER A 103 -11.33 -0.64 -3.93
N SER A 104 -12.54 -0.12 -3.71
CA SER A 104 -13.73 -0.41 -4.53
C SER A 104 -13.78 0.35 -5.86
N LEU A 105 -12.87 1.26 -6.11
CA LEU A 105 -12.82 2.02 -7.36
C LEU A 105 -11.60 1.65 -8.19
N PRO A 106 -11.71 1.71 -9.53
CA PRO A 106 -10.57 1.50 -10.41
C PRO A 106 -9.43 2.46 -10.12
N TYR A 107 -8.21 1.97 -10.21
CA TYR A 107 -7.01 2.78 -10.08
C TYR A 107 -5.82 2.18 -10.81
N GLU A 108 -4.83 3.00 -11.02
CA GLU A 108 -3.51 2.65 -11.52
C GLU A 108 -2.46 3.12 -10.51
N PHE A 109 -1.54 2.20 -10.18
CA PHE A 109 -0.46 2.45 -9.22
C PHE A 109 0.84 1.88 -9.80
N TYR A 110 1.89 2.67 -9.85
CA TYR A 110 3.18 2.17 -10.29
C TYR A 110 4.36 2.99 -9.76
N HIS A 111 5.52 2.37 -9.75
CA HIS A 111 6.81 3.02 -9.57
C HIS A 111 7.81 2.53 -10.64
N LEU A 112 8.56 3.49 -11.20
CA LEU A 112 9.48 3.23 -12.31
C LEU A 112 10.82 2.67 -11.87
N TYR A 113 11.14 2.83 -10.60
CA TYR A 113 12.37 2.39 -9.97
C TYR A 113 12.03 1.62 -8.70
N GLU A 114 13.05 1.14 -8.00
CA GLU A 114 12.89 0.53 -6.68
C GLU A 114 12.17 1.49 -5.71
N ALA A 115 11.17 0.97 -5.03
CA ALA A 115 10.42 1.71 -4.03
C ALA A 115 10.23 0.89 -2.74
N SER A 116 10.17 1.59 -1.61
CA SER A 116 9.81 1.05 -0.31
C SER A 116 8.66 1.86 0.26
N LEU A 117 7.62 1.17 0.72
CA LEU A 117 6.36 1.77 1.14
C LEU A 117 5.89 1.18 2.47
N TYR A 118 5.26 2.00 3.31
CA TYR A 118 4.30 1.50 4.29
C TYR A 118 2.88 1.62 3.73
N VAL A 119 2.05 0.61 3.99
CA VAL A 119 0.65 0.61 3.59
C VAL A 119 -0.21 0.22 4.79
N ILE A 120 -1.24 1.02 5.05
CA ILE A 120 -2.29 0.69 6.02
C ILE A 120 -3.56 0.39 5.25
N LYS A 121 -4.17 -0.77 5.48
CA LYS A 121 -5.48 -1.16 4.96
C LYS A 121 -6.50 -1.11 6.10
N ILE A 122 -7.58 -0.35 5.94
CA ILE A 122 -8.63 -0.19 6.95
C ILE A 122 -9.97 -0.48 6.29
N LEU A 123 -10.82 -1.31 6.92
CA LEU A 123 -12.17 -1.57 6.44
C LEU A 123 -12.97 -0.25 6.40
N LEU A 124 -13.61 0.02 5.27
CA LEU A 124 -14.40 1.23 5.04
C LEU A 124 -15.50 1.41 6.09
N ALA A 125 -16.12 0.32 6.52
CA ALA A 125 -17.18 0.32 7.52
C ALA A 125 -16.78 1.02 8.84
N LEU A 126 -15.50 0.97 9.22
CA LEU A 126 -14.98 1.62 10.42
C LEU A 126 -14.85 3.14 10.27
N LEU A 127 -14.81 3.63 9.05
CA LEU A 127 -14.56 5.03 8.71
C LEU A 127 -15.80 5.75 8.18
N MET A 128 -16.93 5.06 8.09
CA MET A 128 -18.18 5.62 7.55
C MET A 128 -18.59 6.96 8.17
N PRO A 129 -18.47 7.18 9.50
CA PRO A 129 -18.81 8.47 10.09
C PRO A 129 -17.96 9.64 9.59
N GLN A 130 -16.72 9.36 9.12
CA GLN A 130 -15.74 10.34 8.64
C GLN A 130 -15.65 10.43 7.12
N MET A 131 -16.44 9.64 6.39
CA MET A 131 -16.31 9.48 4.93
C MET A 131 -16.38 10.80 4.16
N GLY A 132 -17.28 11.71 4.53
CA GLY A 132 -17.36 13.01 3.85
C GLY A 132 -16.09 13.85 3.91
N ALA A 133 -15.28 13.71 4.97
CA ALA A 133 -13.98 14.35 5.08
C ALA A 133 -12.90 13.60 4.30
N ILE A 134 -12.92 12.26 4.37
CA ILE A 134 -11.93 11.38 3.75
C ILE A 134 -12.06 11.41 2.22
N GLU A 135 -13.27 11.39 1.66
CA GLU A 135 -13.50 11.41 0.21
C GLU A 135 -12.85 12.60 -0.49
N ARG A 136 -12.79 13.74 0.17
CA ARG A 136 -12.13 14.94 -0.37
C ARG A 136 -10.62 14.77 -0.50
N GLN A 137 -10.04 13.81 0.21
CA GLN A 137 -8.60 13.55 0.25
C GLN A 137 -8.17 12.41 -0.67
N PHE A 138 -9.09 11.66 -1.27
CA PHE A 138 -8.72 10.58 -2.20
C PHE A 138 -7.89 11.09 -3.37
N ALA A 139 -6.84 10.33 -3.71
CA ALA A 139 -5.92 10.63 -4.77
C ALA A 139 -5.33 12.06 -4.69
N ARG A 140 -4.97 12.48 -3.49
CA ARG A 140 -4.21 13.70 -3.20
C ARG A 140 -2.93 13.36 -2.45
N SER A 141 -1.86 14.07 -2.76
CA SER A 141 -0.61 14.00 -2.00
C SER A 141 -0.75 14.83 -0.72
N LEU A 142 -0.59 14.17 0.42
CA LEU A 142 -0.71 14.73 1.76
C LEU A 142 0.66 14.67 2.44
N THR A 143 1.03 15.69 3.23
CA THR A 143 2.31 15.71 3.94
C THR A 143 2.26 14.91 5.25
N ILE A 144 3.39 14.28 5.62
CA ILE A 144 3.60 13.63 6.93
C ILE A 144 4.50 14.44 7.86
N ASP A 145 5.01 15.58 7.41
CA ASP A 145 6.00 16.35 8.16
C ASP A 145 5.42 17.04 9.40
N GLU A 146 4.10 17.15 9.47
CA GLU A 146 3.40 17.83 10.54
C GLU A 146 2.28 16.96 11.15
N GLY A 147 2.05 17.15 12.45
CA GLY A 147 0.89 16.67 13.18
C GLY A 147 0.67 15.16 13.14
N ALA A 148 -0.56 14.75 12.83
CA ALA A 148 -1.00 13.36 12.90
C ALA A 148 -0.29 12.42 11.91
N GLY A 149 0.12 12.92 10.74
CA GLY A 149 0.83 12.13 9.73
C GLY A 149 2.17 11.60 10.26
N ARG A 150 2.93 12.42 10.95
CA ARG A 150 4.22 12.03 11.56
C ARG A 150 4.04 10.99 12.67
N LEU A 151 3.04 11.19 13.53
CA LEU A 151 2.71 10.21 14.58
C LEU A 151 2.29 8.87 13.97
N LEU A 152 1.50 8.90 12.91
CA LEU A 152 1.02 7.69 12.24
C LEU A 152 2.17 6.87 11.65
N VAL A 153 3.10 7.50 10.93
CA VAL A 153 4.29 6.81 10.39
C VAL A 153 5.16 6.22 11.49
N PHE A 154 5.33 6.94 12.60
CA PHE A 154 6.05 6.42 13.76
C PHE A 154 5.36 5.16 14.33
N GLN A 155 4.04 5.18 14.53
CA GLN A 155 3.28 4.03 15.02
C GLN A 155 3.37 2.83 14.08
N ILE A 156 3.27 3.04 12.77
CA ILE A 156 3.43 1.98 11.76
C ILE A 156 4.80 1.32 11.90
N SER A 157 5.85 2.11 11.99
CA SER A 157 7.22 1.58 12.12
C SER A 157 7.41 0.76 13.40
N GLN A 158 6.79 1.17 14.52
CA GLN A 158 6.83 0.42 15.78
C GLN A 158 6.08 -0.91 15.66
N ILE A 159 4.88 -0.92 15.10
CA ILE A 159 4.10 -2.14 14.88
C ILE A 159 4.89 -3.14 14.01
N LEU A 160 5.48 -2.69 12.92
CA LEU A 160 6.27 -3.54 12.04
C LEU A 160 7.54 -4.07 12.73
N ALA A 161 8.17 -3.29 13.60
CA ALA A 161 9.31 -3.74 14.39
C ALA A 161 8.92 -4.83 15.41
N LEU A 162 7.76 -4.70 16.08
CA LEU A 162 7.24 -5.73 17.00
C LEU A 162 6.94 -7.04 16.28
N ILE A 163 6.37 -6.96 15.08
CA ILE A 163 6.09 -8.14 14.24
C ILE A 163 7.39 -8.83 13.83
N HIS A 164 8.39 -8.05 13.39
CA HIS A 164 9.69 -8.60 13.00
C HIS A 164 10.39 -9.34 14.15
N ASN A 165 10.17 -8.90 15.37
CA ASN A 165 10.75 -9.51 16.59
C ASN A 165 9.87 -10.61 17.20
N ASN A 166 8.80 -11.06 16.52
CA ASN A 166 7.83 -12.05 17.06
C ASN A 166 7.26 -11.70 18.43
N GLN A 167 7.01 -10.42 18.69
CA GLN A 167 6.47 -9.92 19.96
C GLN A 167 4.96 -9.57 19.90
N LEU A 168 4.28 -9.92 18.80
CA LEU A 168 2.83 -9.80 18.62
C LEU A 168 2.21 -11.15 18.31
#